data_975568e031faf49df3195a03d1e62a79
#
_entry.id   975568e031faf49df3195a03d1e62a79
#
_cell.length_a   1.000
_cell.length_b   1.000
_cell.length_c   1.000
_cell.angle_alpha   90.00
_cell.angle_beta   90.00
_cell.angle_gamma   90.00
#
_symmetry.space_group_name_H-M   'P 1'
#
loop_
_entity.id
_entity.type
_entity.pdbx_description
1 polymer ?
#
loop_
_entity_poly.entity_id
_entity_poly.type
_entity_poly.pdbx_seq_one_letter_code
_entity_poly.pdbx_strand_id
1 'polypeptide(L)'
;MTAPNQAPATAAAGITPAAAWRRGRGFLICLGILLLAAVTLAALASGSRHGRLDPRSADPDGSRAVAELLQARGVTTRVVTTAREAAAAAGPDTTLLVTNPDLLGESGLRAIRSAIDLSGGRTVLLAPSALSLPDLAPAARTKGTAADRNLDPGCTLPAAVSAGRATTGGDHRYTTDGATGTACYPSGGHPTLLVLPTGTTGGDTVLLGSETILLNKKLASEGNASLALQLLGSRPDLVWYLPSLADAQDEAPAREQDFLDLLPRGWSRALLQLFLAAALAALWRARRLGPLVTEKLPVAIRASETTEGRARLYRKADARDRAATVLRAAARERLAALTGVPPTQAHDPAALLPAVSTRLTEGHQDLAALLFGTTPTTDAALVALADHLDALEREVRTS
;
A
#
# COMPACT_ATOMS: atom_id res chain seq x y z
N MET A 1 14.47 69.84 -29.17
CA MET A 1 15.30 68.65 -28.92
C MET A 1 14.65 67.88 -27.78
N THR A 2 13.85 66.92 -28.13
CA THR A 2 13.02 66.07 -27.21
C THR A 2 13.78 64.80 -26.90
N ALA A 3 14.04 64.56 -25.61
CA ALA A 3 14.65 63.32 -25.13
C ALA A 3 13.64 62.14 -25.14
N PRO A 4 14.05 60.93 -25.51
CA PRO A 4 13.16 59.78 -25.48
C PRO A 4 13.04 59.20 -24.07
N ASN A 5 11.80 59.01 -23.68
CA ASN A 5 11.33 58.40 -22.46
C ASN A 5 11.67 56.89 -22.45
N GLN A 6 12.54 56.44 -21.54
CA GLN A 6 12.83 55.02 -21.34
C GLN A 6 11.82 54.45 -20.39
N ALA A 7 11.00 53.51 -20.88
CA ALA A 7 10.10 52.68 -20.09
C ALA A 7 10.90 51.71 -19.19
N PRO A 8 10.44 51.44 -17.93
CA PRO A 8 11.13 50.50 -17.05
C PRO A 8 10.90 49.06 -17.52
N ALA A 9 11.98 48.30 -17.63
CA ALA A 9 11.94 46.88 -17.93
C ALA A 9 11.33 46.12 -16.74
N THR A 10 10.14 45.54 -16.95
CA THR A 10 9.51 44.60 -16.02
C THR A 10 10.34 43.33 -15.94
N ALA A 11 11.04 43.14 -14.84
CA ALA A 11 11.72 41.89 -14.50
C ALA A 11 10.70 40.77 -14.37
N ALA A 12 10.69 39.83 -15.29
CA ALA A 12 9.92 38.57 -15.15
C ALA A 12 10.43 37.78 -13.93
N ALA A 13 9.63 37.73 -12.88
CA ALA A 13 9.92 36.96 -11.69
C ALA A 13 9.98 35.45 -12.04
N GLY A 14 11.18 34.95 -12.30
CA GLY A 14 11.43 33.52 -12.47
C GLY A 14 11.02 32.78 -11.21
N ILE A 15 10.17 31.74 -11.37
CA ILE A 15 9.77 30.86 -10.28
C ILE A 15 11.02 30.14 -9.77
N THR A 16 11.52 30.56 -8.62
CA THR A 16 12.69 29.92 -8.00
C THR A 16 12.33 28.48 -7.60
N PRO A 17 13.25 27.50 -7.70
CA PRO A 17 13.01 26.10 -7.33
C PRO A 17 12.47 25.94 -5.89
N ALA A 18 12.83 26.86 -4.99
CA ALA A 18 12.31 26.93 -3.63
C ALA A 18 10.81 27.31 -3.55
N ALA A 19 10.28 28.10 -4.48
CA ALA A 19 8.86 28.44 -4.53
C ALA A 19 8.00 27.30 -5.11
N ALA A 20 8.54 26.56 -6.08
CA ALA A 20 7.92 25.35 -6.61
C ALA A 20 7.87 24.23 -5.56
N TRP A 21 8.93 24.07 -4.76
CA TRP A 21 8.99 23.11 -3.65
C TRP A 21 7.98 23.43 -2.54
N ARG A 22 7.81 24.71 -2.16
CA ARG A 22 6.81 25.11 -1.14
C ARG A 22 5.37 24.84 -1.60
N ARG A 23 5.04 25.02 -2.88
CA ARG A 23 3.71 24.69 -3.44
C ARG A 23 3.48 23.18 -3.55
N GLY A 24 4.52 22.39 -3.91
CA GLY A 24 4.45 20.93 -3.96
C GLY A 24 4.36 20.28 -2.57
N ARG A 25 4.99 20.87 -1.55
CA ARG A 25 4.99 20.35 -0.18
C ARG A 25 3.59 20.30 0.42
N GLY A 26 2.72 21.29 0.17
CA GLY A 26 1.32 21.27 0.62
C GLY A 26 0.54 20.12 0.02
N PHE A 27 0.73 19.84 -1.27
CA PHE A 27 0.09 18.71 -1.95
C PHE A 27 0.60 17.35 -1.41
N LEU A 28 1.90 17.21 -1.18
CA LEU A 28 2.49 15.99 -0.60
C LEU A 28 2.02 15.74 0.83
N ILE A 29 1.89 16.79 1.64
CA ILE A 29 1.35 16.68 3.01
C ILE A 29 -0.12 16.26 2.96
N CYS A 30 -0.92 16.87 2.09
CA CYS A 30 -2.33 16.51 1.93
C CYS A 30 -2.51 15.08 1.46
N LEU A 31 -1.70 14.64 0.50
CA LEU A 31 -1.68 13.24 0.03
C LEU A 31 -1.23 12.27 1.14
N GLY A 32 -0.23 12.65 1.93
CA GLY A 32 0.23 11.88 3.08
C GLY A 32 -0.85 11.73 4.16
N ILE A 33 -1.59 12.80 4.47
CA ILE A 33 -2.71 12.75 5.40
C ILE A 33 -3.85 11.88 4.87
N LEU A 34 -4.18 11.98 3.58
CA LEU A 34 -5.20 11.13 2.95
C LEU A 34 -4.81 9.65 2.95
N LEU A 35 -3.56 9.33 2.65
CA LEU A 35 -3.03 7.97 2.74
C LEU A 35 -3.05 7.44 4.17
N LEU A 36 -2.62 8.25 5.15
CA LEU A 36 -2.66 7.88 6.55
C LEU A 36 -4.10 7.67 7.03
N ALA A 37 -5.03 8.54 6.64
CA ALA A 37 -6.45 8.38 6.96
C ALA A 37 -7.04 7.13 6.29
N ALA A 38 -6.69 6.83 5.05
CA ALA A 38 -7.11 5.62 4.35
C ALA A 38 -6.56 4.35 5.02
N VAL A 39 -5.28 4.35 5.42
CA VAL A 39 -4.65 3.22 6.13
C VAL A 39 -5.26 3.05 7.52
N THR A 40 -5.50 4.14 8.27
CA THR A 40 -6.14 4.05 9.59
C THR A 40 -7.60 3.59 9.49
N LEU A 41 -8.36 4.08 8.51
CA LEU A 41 -9.72 3.59 8.24
C LEU A 41 -9.72 2.12 7.81
N ALA A 42 -8.79 1.69 6.96
CA ALA A 42 -8.63 0.30 6.58
C ALA A 42 -8.24 -0.57 7.78
N ALA A 43 -7.35 -0.10 8.66
CA ALA A 43 -6.95 -0.81 9.88
C ALA A 43 -8.11 -0.90 10.90
N LEU A 44 -8.92 0.15 11.04
CA LEU A 44 -10.11 0.13 11.88
C LEU A 44 -11.22 -0.75 11.29
N ALA A 45 -11.38 -0.76 9.95
CA ALA A 45 -12.33 -1.62 9.25
C ALA A 45 -11.91 -3.10 9.26
N SER A 46 -10.59 -3.39 9.32
CA SER A 46 -10.06 -4.75 9.47
C SER A 46 -10.09 -5.28 10.92
N GLY A 47 -10.65 -4.52 11.86
CA GLY A 47 -10.80 -4.91 13.26
C GLY A 47 -11.73 -6.12 13.50
N SER A 48 -12.62 -6.48 12.56
CA SER A 48 -13.35 -7.73 12.58
C SER A 48 -12.53 -8.82 11.88
N ARG A 49 -11.62 -9.44 12.64
CA ARG A 49 -10.82 -10.59 12.16
C ARG A 49 -11.67 -11.82 11.83
N HIS A 50 -12.97 -11.80 12.11
CA HIS A 50 -13.90 -12.89 11.96
C HIS A 50 -15.11 -12.40 11.17
N GLY A 51 -15.48 -13.14 10.14
CA GLY A 51 -16.57 -12.79 9.23
C GLY A 51 -17.98 -13.04 9.77
N ARG A 52 -18.94 -12.88 8.87
CA ARG A 52 -20.35 -13.21 9.11
C ARG A 52 -20.49 -14.69 9.48
N LEU A 53 -21.38 -15.01 10.43
CA LEU A 53 -21.63 -16.37 10.96
C LEU A 53 -20.39 -17.03 11.60
N ASP A 54 -19.30 -16.32 11.85
CA ASP A 54 -18.16 -16.89 12.55
C ASP A 54 -18.49 -17.04 14.05
N PRO A 55 -18.35 -18.24 14.62
CA PRO A 55 -18.64 -18.51 16.04
C PRO A 55 -17.63 -17.84 16.99
N ARG A 56 -16.57 -17.24 16.49
CA ARG A 56 -15.58 -16.46 17.26
C ARG A 56 -15.87 -14.95 17.24
N SER A 57 -16.77 -14.51 16.34
CA SER A 57 -17.10 -13.09 16.16
C SER A 57 -18.20 -12.64 17.11
N ALA A 58 -17.90 -11.59 17.89
CA ALA A 58 -18.87 -10.88 18.72
C ALA A 58 -19.68 -9.82 17.95
N ASP A 59 -19.36 -9.59 16.68
CA ASP A 59 -20.06 -8.62 15.82
C ASP A 59 -21.56 -8.96 15.72
N PRO A 60 -22.43 -7.99 15.42
CA PRO A 60 -23.86 -8.21 15.24
C PRO A 60 -24.20 -9.33 14.25
N ASP A 61 -23.39 -9.49 13.20
CA ASP A 61 -23.52 -10.50 12.15
C ASP A 61 -22.66 -11.76 12.41
N GLY A 62 -21.92 -11.82 13.51
CA GLY A 62 -21.24 -13.03 13.99
C GLY A 62 -22.21 -14.00 14.70
N SER A 63 -21.67 -15.12 15.18
CA SER A 63 -22.45 -16.18 15.84
C SER A 63 -21.85 -16.64 17.18
N ARG A 64 -21.04 -15.81 17.83
CA ARG A 64 -20.36 -16.14 19.08
C ARG A 64 -21.34 -16.50 20.20
N ALA A 65 -22.45 -15.79 20.30
CA ALA A 65 -23.45 -16.07 21.33
C ALA A 65 -24.06 -17.49 21.23
N VAL A 66 -24.31 -17.95 20.01
CA VAL A 66 -24.74 -19.34 19.78
C VAL A 66 -23.68 -20.34 20.22
N ALA A 67 -22.44 -20.12 19.83
CA ALA A 67 -21.31 -21.01 20.16
C ALA A 67 -21.08 -21.08 21.67
N GLU A 68 -21.11 -19.98 22.40
CA GLU A 68 -20.99 -19.95 23.86
C GLU A 68 -22.15 -20.67 24.57
N LEU A 69 -23.38 -20.50 24.08
CA LEU A 69 -24.54 -21.20 24.62
C LEU A 69 -24.49 -22.73 24.37
N LEU A 70 -23.99 -23.15 23.21
CA LEU A 70 -23.77 -24.57 22.90
C LEU A 70 -22.67 -25.15 23.79
N GLN A 71 -21.58 -24.45 23.97
CA GLN A 71 -20.49 -24.85 24.86
C GLN A 71 -20.95 -24.97 26.31
N ALA A 72 -21.78 -24.02 26.78
CA ALA A 72 -22.39 -24.11 28.12
C ALA A 72 -23.30 -25.32 28.31
N ARG A 73 -23.79 -25.93 27.22
CA ARG A 73 -24.58 -27.17 27.20
C ARG A 73 -23.73 -28.43 26.96
N GLY A 74 -22.42 -28.31 26.93
CA GLY A 74 -21.49 -29.41 26.75
C GLY A 74 -21.23 -29.82 25.29
N VAL A 75 -21.66 -29.00 24.31
CA VAL A 75 -21.37 -29.25 22.88
C VAL A 75 -19.97 -28.74 22.54
N THR A 76 -19.12 -29.63 22.03
CA THR A 76 -17.78 -29.28 21.57
C THR A 76 -17.85 -28.69 20.16
N THR A 77 -17.46 -27.43 19.99
CA THR A 77 -17.50 -26.76 18.69
C THR A 77 -16.09 -26.70 18.06
N ARG A 78 -15.95 -27.25 16.87
CA ARG A 78 -14.74 -27.16 16.03
C ARG A 78 -15.01 -26.35 14.78
N VAL A 79 -14.26 -25.29 14.56
CA VAL A 79 -14.34 -24.47 13.35
C VAL A 79 -13.38 -25.02 12.29
N VAL A 80 -13.87 -25.20 11.08
CA VAL A 80 -13.11 -25.63 9.90
C VAL A 80 -13.40 -24.71 8.72
N THR A 81 -12.44 -24.56 7.83
CA THR A 81 -12.53 -23.62 6.69
C THR A 81 -12.41 -24.30 5.33
N THR A 82 -12.18 -25.61 5.29
CA THR A 82 -12.13 -26.38 4.05
C THR A 82 -13.16 -27.49 4.04
N ALA A 83 -13.74 -27.77 2.87
CA ALA A 83 -14.71 -28.85 2.68
C ALA A 83 -14.14 -30.23 3.05
N ARG A 84 -12.84 -30.45 2.80
CA ARG A 84 -12.14 -31.68 3.14
C ARG A 84 -12.04 -31.90 4.63
N GLU A 85 -11.68 -30.87 5.41
CA GLU A 85 -11.66 -30.95 6.88
C GLU A 85 -13.07 -31.16 7.45
N ALA A 86 -14.07 -30.48 6.86
CA ALA A 86 -15.47 -30.64 7.27
C ALA A 86 -15.96 -32.06 7.04
N ALA A 87 -15.70 -32.62 5.87
CA ALA A 87 -16.08 -34.01 5.55
C ALA A 87 -15.33 -35.03 6.42
N ALA A 88 -14.03 -34.83 6.68
CA ALA A 88 -13.23 -35.73 7.52
C ALA A 88 -13.65 -35.70 9.00
N ALA A 89 -14.23 -34.58 9.48
CA ALA A 89 -14.69 -34.45 10.86
C ALA A 89 -16.16 -34.87 11.06
N ALA A 90 -16.91 -35.12 9.99
CA ALA A 90 -18.28 -35.54 10.05
C ALA A 90 -18.38 -37.01 10.53
N GLY A 91 -19.25 -37.28 11.48
CA GLY A 91 -19.45 -38.61 12.05
C GLY A 91 -20.84 -38.77 12.69
N PRO A 92 -21.18 -39.95 13.22
CA PRO A 92 -22.52 -40.23 13.76
C PRO A 92 -22.86 -39.36 14.98
N ASP A 93 -21.85 -38.98 15.76
CA ASP A 93 -22.00 -38.13 16.95
C ASP A 93 -21.75 -36.64 16.64
N THR A 94 -21.71 -36.27 15.36
CA THR A 94 -21.40 -34.95 14.91
C THR A 94 -22.59 -34.26 14.26
N THR A 95 -22.79 -32.97 14.55
CA THR A 95 -23.57 -32.05 13.73
C THR A 95 -22.61 -31.28 12.82
N LEU A 96 -22.76 -31.42 11.50
CA LEU A 96 -22.03 -30.62 10.52
C LEU A 96 -22.88 -29.41 10.12
N LEU A 97 -22.44 -28.21 10.47
CA LEU A 97 -23.04 -26.95 10.03
C LEU A 97 -22.30 -26.39 8.83
N VAL A 98 -22.96 -26.24 7.70
CA VAL A 98 -22.42 -25.55 6.49
C VAL A 98 -23.08 -24.20 6.40
N THR A 99 -22.29 -23.14 6.62
CA THR A 99 -22.81 -21.77 6.76
C THR A 99 -23.15 -21.10 5.44
N ASN A 100 -22.46 -21.43 4.36
CA ASN A 100 -22.70 -20.85 3.03
C ASN A 100 -22.46 -21.92 1.94
N PRO A 101 -23.42 -22.84 1.73
CA PRO A 101 -23.26 -23.94 0.77
C PRO A 101 -23.03 -23.49 -0.68
N ASP A 102 -23.51 -22.31 -1.05
CA ASP A 102 -23.40 -21.79 -2.43
C ASP A 102 -21.98 -21.27 -2.78
N LEU A 103 -21.07 -21.17 -1.79
CA LEU A 103 -19.65 -20.87 -2.03
C LEU A 103 -18.83 -22.12 -2.37
N LEU A 104 -19.41 -23.31 -2.26
CA LEU A 104 -18.70 -24.55 -2.55
C LEU A 104 -18.53 -24.75 -4.05
N GLY A 105 -17.31 -25.05 -4.47
CA GLY A 105 -17.03 -25.58 -5.81
C GLY A 105 -17.44 -27.05 -5.93
N GLU A 106 -17.32 -27.65 -7.12
CA GLU A 106 -17.74 -29.04 -7.39
C GLU A 106 -17.06 -30.08 -6.47
N SER A 107 -15.77 -29.91 -6.19
CA SER A 107 -15.03 -30.81 -5.29
C SER A 107 -15.53 -30.71 -3.86
N GLY A 108 -15.82 -29.48 -3.39
CA GLY A 108 -16.39 -29.19 -2.11
C GLY A 108 -17.80 -29.78 -1.96
N LEU A 109 -18.66 -29.57 -2.95
CA LEU A 109 -20.00 -30.14 -3.01
C LEU A 109 -19.97 -31.68 -2.91
N ARG A 110 -19.08 -32.32 -3.69
CA ARG A 110 -18.90 -33.79 -3.63
C ARG A 110 -18.41 -34.28 -2.27
N ALA A 111 -17.44 -33.55 -1.65
CA ALA A 111 -16.92 -33.91 -0.34
C ALA A 111 -18.01 -33.84 0.75
N ILE A 112 -18.76 -32.73 0.78
CA ILE A 112 -19.85 -32.52 1.72
C ILE A 112 -21.01 -33.51 1.45
N ARG A 113 -21.34 -33.78 0.19
CA ARG A 113 -22.34 -34.76 -0.17
C ARG A 113 -21.95 -36.16 0.36
N SER A 114 -20.69 -36.56 0.16
CA SER A 114 -20.17 -37.83 0.68
C SER A 114 -20.29 -37.90 2.22
N ALA A 115 -19.97 -36.77 2.90
CA ALA A 115 -20.14 -36.72 4.36
C ALA A 115 -21.61 -36.85 4.79
N ILE A 116 -22.54 -36.21 4.08
CA ILE A 116 -23.99 -36.35 4.33
C ILE A 116 -24.43 -37.81 4.20
N ASP A 117 -23.98 -38.50 3.15
CA ASP A 117 -24.44 -39.87 2.87
C ASP A 117 -23.82 -40.93 3.79
N LEU A 118 -22.60 -40.72 4.29
CA LEU A 118 -21.80 -41.74 4.96
C LEU A 118 -21.63 -41.53 6.48
N SER A 119 -21.74 -40.28 6.98
CA SER A 119 -21.43 -40.01 8.38
C SER A 119 -22.41 -40.57 9.40
N GLY A 120 -23.67 -40.72 9.04
CA GLY A 120 -24.75 -41.05 9.97
C GLY A 120 -25.07 -39.93 10.98
N GLY A 121 -24.42 -38.80 10.91
CA GLY A 121 -24.65 -37.64 11.74
C GLY A 121 -25.74 -36.71 11.19
N ARG A 122 -25.87 -35.55 11.82
CA ARG A 122 -26.74 -34.47 11.33
C ARG A 122 -25.97 -33.50 10.48
N THR A 123 -26.52 -33.06 9.33
CA THR A 123 -26.01 -31.95 8.57
C THR A 123 -27.03 -30.82 8.54
N VAL A 124 -26.59 -29.59 8.85
CA VAL A 124 -27.43 -28.38 8.79
C VAL A 124 -26.87 -27.48 7.68
N LEU A 125 -27.69 -27.26 6.66
CA LEU A 125 -27.35 -26.38 5.52
C LEU A 125 -28.09 -25.04 5.69
N LEU A 126 -27.34 -23.94 5.77
CA LEU A 126 -27.92 -22.61 5.91
C LEU A 126 -28.20 -22.01 4.54
N ALA A 127 -29.46 -21.70 4.30
CA ALA A 127 -29.95 -21.03 3.11
C ALA A 127 -29.42 -21.59 1.78
N PRO A 128 -29.33 -22.93 1.57
CA PRO A 128 -28.87 -23.45 0.28
C PRO A 128 -29.84 -23.00 -0.83
N SER A 129 -29.27 -22.45 -1.90
CA SER A 129 -30.02 -22.00 -3.05
C SER A 129 -30.13 -23.10 -4.13
N ALA A 130 -30.69 -22.76 -5.29
CA ALA A 130 -30.72 -23.65 -6.45
C ALA A 130 -29.32 -24.03 -6.98
N LEU A 131 -28.25 -23.38 -6.50
CA LEU A 131 -26.88 -23.65 -6.93
C LEU A 131 -26.32 -24.91 -6.23
N SER A 132 -26.45 -25.00 -4.90
CA SER A 132 -25.87 -26.08 -4.10
C SER A 132 -26.87 -27.19 -3.74
N LEU A 133 -28.14 -26.84 -3.70
CA LEU A 133 -29.18 -27.77 -3.23
C LEU A 133 -29.30 -29.07 -4.04
N PRO A 134 -29.22 -29.06 -5.42
CA PRO A 134 -29.31 -30.29 -6.21
C PRO A 134 -28.21 -31.31 -5.86
N ASP A 135 -27.05 -30.86 -5.51
CA ASP A 135 -25.92 -31.73 -5.15
C ASP A 135 -25.97 -32.17 -3.70
N LEU A 136 -26.34 -31.27 -2.77
CA LEU A 136 -26.31 -31.57 -1.33
C LEU A 136 -27.57 -32.24 -0.81
N ALA A 137 -28.75 -31.93 -1.38
CA ALA A 137 -30.03 -32.50 -0.98
C ALA A 137 -30.95 -32.68 -2.21
N PRO A 138 -30.67 -33.64 -3.12
CA PRO A 138 -31.37 -33.78 -4.41
C PRO A 138 -32.88 -34.08 -4.27
N ALA A 139 -33.32 -34.53 -3.09
CA ALA A 139 -34.73 -34.72 -2.80
C ALA A 139 -35.51 -33.42 -2.52
N ALA A 140 -34.82 -32.28 -2.44
CA ALA A 140 -35.43 -30.98 -2.19
C ALA A 140 -35.21 -30.01 -3.34
N ARG A 141 -36.11 -29.03 -3.47
CA ARG A 141 -36.02 -27.91 -4.43
C ARG A 141 -36.33 -26.59 -3.75
N THR A 142 -35.74 -25.51 -4.21
CA THR A 142 -36.12 -24.17 -3.75
C THR A 142 -37.45 -23.74 -4.42
N LYS A 143 -38.29 -23.04 -3.66
CA LYS A 143 -39.58 -22.49 -4.13
C LYS A 143 -39.67 -20.97 -3.94
N GLY A 144 -38.57 -20.27 -4.25
CA GLY A 144 -38.47 -18.83 -4.13
C GLY A 144 -38.23 -18.37 -2.70
N THR A 145 -38.41 -17.09 -2.45
CA THR A 145 -38.14 -16.43 -1.17
C THR A 145 -39.37 -16.46 -0.26
N ALA A 146 -39.12 -16.57 1.05
CA ALA A 146 -40.16 -16.45 2.07
C ALA A 146 -40.38 -14.94 2.36
N ALA A 147 -41.60 -14.42 2.12
CA ALA A 147 -41.92 -13.01 2.34
C ALA A 147 -41.89 -12.66 3.84
N ASP A 148 -42.48 -13.52 4.67
CA ASP A 148 -42.52 -13.35 6.13
C ASP A 148 -41.22 -13.83 6.74
N ARG A 149 -40.71 -13.10 7.72
CA ARG A 149 -39.46 -13.46 8.43
C ARG A 149 -39.74 -14.32 9.65
N ASN A 150 -40.72 -13.92 10.46
CA ASN A 150 -41.11 -14.62 11.69
C ASN A 150 -42.27 -15.57 11.43
N LEU A 151 -42.07 -16.84 11.57
CA LEU A 151 -43.02 -17.88 11.23
C LEU A 151 -43.36 -18.76 12.46
N ASP A 152 -44.57 -19.30 12.48
CA ASP A 152 -44.98 -20.28 13.47
C ASP A 152 -44.55 -21.69 13.01
N PRO A 153 -44.32 -22.64 13.94
CA PRO A 153 -43.76 -23.95 13.60
C PRO A 153 -44.57 -24.75 12.57
N GLY A 154 -45.88 -24.81 12.73
CA GLY A 154 -46.78 -25.52 11.83
C GLY A 154 -46.47 -27.01 11.64
N CYS A 155 -45.75 -27.64 12.56
CA CYS A 155 -45.28 -29.02 12.50
C CYS A 155 -45.13 -29.62 13.89
N THR A 156 -44.80 -30.94 13.96
CA THR A 156 -44.62 -31.68 15.22
C THR A 156 -43.16 -31.92 15.59
N LEU A 157 -42.20 -31.33 14.89
CA LEU A 157 -40.78 -31.44 15.21
C LEU A 157 -40.51 -30.89 16.62
N PRO A 158 -39.96 -31.68 17.57
CA PRO A 158 -39.77 -31.21 18.95
C PRO A 158 -38.96 -29.90 19.04
N ALA A 159 -37.93 -29.75 18.24
CA ALA A 159 -37.12 -28.55 18.18
C ALA A 159 -37.91 -27.29 17.74
N ALA A 160 -38.80 -27.44 16.77
CA ALA A 160 -39.65 -26.37 16.29
C ALA A 160 -40.78 -26.05 17.29
N VAL A 161 -41.41 -27.06 17.85
CA VAL A 161 -42.48 -26.91 18.87
C VAL A 161 -41.94 -26.20 20.12
N SER A 162 -40.76 -26.60 20.61
CA SER A 162 -40.12 -25.97 21.78
C SER A 162 -39.63 -24.55 21.51
N ALA A 163 -39.27 -24.23 20.29
CA ALA A 163 -38.86 -22.90 19.91
C ALA A 163 -40.06 -21.96 19.72
N GLY A 164 -41.20 -22.48 19.30
CA GLY A 164 -42.34 -21.69 18.92
C GLY A 164 -42.06 -20.84 17.68
N ARG A 165 -42.52 -19.61 17.67
CA ARG A 165 -42.26 -18.68 16.57
C ARG A 165 -40.75 -18.38 16.43
N ALA A 166 -40.21 -18.41 15.19
CA ALA A 166 -38.79 -18.16 14.94
C ALA A 166 -38.60 -17.43 13.60
N THR A 167 -37.40 -16.79 13.46
CA THR A 167 -37.04 -16.02 12.26
C THR A 167 -36.36 -16.94 11.23
N THR A 168 -37.12 -17.87 10.66
CA THR A 168 -36.64 -18.85 9.68
C THR A 168 -36.89 -18.44 8.21
N GLY A 169 -37.70 -17.43 8.00
CA GLY A 169 -38.00 -16.88 6.68
C GLY A 169 -37.14 -15.67 6.32
N GLY A 170 -37.38 -15.13 5.15
CA GLY A 170 -36.67 -13.98 4.60
C GLY A 170 -35.80 -14.32 3.41
N ASP A 171 -35.28 -15.56 3.33
CA ASP A 171 -34.45 -15.99 2.19
C ASP A 171 -35.15 -17.13 1.42
N HIS A 172 -34.88 -18.42 1.69
CA HIS A 172 -35.38 -19.52 0.89
C HIS A 172 -36.51 -20.30 1.57
N ARG A 173 -37.39 -20.86 0.74
CA ARG A 173 -38.35 -21.90 1.14
C ARG A 173 -38.21 -23.06 0.18
N TYR A 174 -38.62 -24.27 0.68
CA TYR A 174 -38.29 -25.50 0.03
C TYR A 174 -39.54 -26.30 -0.32
N THR A 175 -39.37 -27.32 -1.15
CA THR A 175 -40.34 -28.36 -1.43
C THR A 175 -39.58 -29.67 -1.60
N THR A 176 -40.29 -30.81 -1.38
CA THR A 176 -39.73 -32.12 -1.65
C THR A 176 -40.40 -32.75 -2.86
N ASP A 177 -39.65 -33.48 -3.65
CA ASP A 177 -40.12 -34.24 -4.79
C ASP A 177 -40.53 -35.65 -4.31
N GLY A 178 -41.60 -35.73 -3.50
CA GLY A 178 -42.14 -37.00 -3.00
C GLY A 178 -41.35 -37.69 -1.86
N ALA A 179 -40.25 -37.08 -1.38
CA ALA A 179 -39.46 -37.62 -0.28
C ALA A 179 -40.17 -37.41 1.07
N THR A 180 -40.05 -38.41 1.94
CA THR A 180 -40.51 -38.31 3.33
C THR A 180 -39.61 -37.37 4.11
N GLY A 181 -40.14 -36.24 4.61
CA GLY A 181 -39.41 -35.25 5.40
C GLY A 181 -40.34 -34.50 6.33
N THR A 182 -39.79 -33.91 7.39
CA THR A 182 -40.56 -33.06 8.30
C THR A 182 -40.45 -31.60 7.85
N ALA A 183 -41.56 -31.00 7.45
CA ALA A 183 -41.69 -29.64 6.96
C ALA A 183 -42.21 -28.74 8.07
N CYS A 184 -41.46 -27.68 8.41
CA CYS A 184 -41.81 -26.72 9.47
C CYS A 184 -41.67 -25.28 8.98
N TYR A 185 -42.27 -24.33 9.71
CA TYR A 185 -42.26 -22.89 9.47
C TYR A 185 -42.73 -22.54 8.04
N PRO A 186 -44.02 -22.81 7.72
CA PRO A 186 -44.54 -22.61 6.38
C PRO A 186 -44.68 -21.12 6.04
N SER A 187 -44.22 -20.74 4.84
CA SER A 187 -44.44 -19.43 4.22
C SER A 187 -45.00 -19.65 2.83
N GLY A 188 -46.24 -19.17 2.59
CA GLY A 188 -46.92 -19.37 1.32
C GLY A 188 -47.11 -20.85 0.94
N GLY A 189 -47.37 -21.72 1.91
CA GLY A 189 -47.57 -23.15 1.70
C GLY A 189 -46.31 -24.00 1.57
N HIS A 190 -45.10 -23.38 1.66
CA HIS A 190 -43.84 -24.10 1.56
C HIS A 190 -42.98 -23.87 2.81
N PRO A 191 -42.31 -24.91 3.36
CA PRO A 191 -41.50 -24.83 4.58
C PRO A 191 -40.22 -24.00 4.35
N THR A 192 -39.83 -23.28 5.40
CA THR A 192 -38.50 -22.64 5.50
C THR A 192 -37.53 -23.50 6.32
N LEU A 193 -38.00 -24.49 7.05
CA LEU A 193 -37.22 -25.53 7.68
C LEU A 193 -37.71 -26.89 7.19
N LEU A 194 -36.79 -27.69 6.65
CA LEU A 194 -37.08 -29.00 6.13
C LEU A 194 -36.04 -30.00 6.67
N VAL A 195 -36.50 -31.07 7.34
CA VAL A 195 -35.64 -32.16 7.83
C VAL A 195 -35.83 -33.36 6.93
N LEU A 196 -34.80 -33.84 6.29
CA LEU A 196 -34.77 -34.99 5.40
C LEU A 196 -33.96 -36.11 6.03
N PRO A 197 -34.48 -37.31 6.14
CA PRO A 197 -33.69 -38.47 6.56
C PRO A 197 -32.62 -38.77 5.49
N THR A 198 -31.41 -39.05 5.93
CA THR A 198 -30.28 -39.37 5.05
C THR A 198 -30.12 -40.89 4.97
N GLY A 199 -30.43 -41.45 3.82
CA GLY A 199 -30.09 -42.82 3.44
C GLY A 199 -30.28 -43.91 4.52
N THR A 200 -29.35 -44.87 4.55
CA THR A 200 -29.37 -46.04 5.43
C THR A 200 -28.59 -45.86 6.73
N THR A 201 -27.91 -44.73 6.92
CA THR A 201 -26.96 -44.51 8.03
C THR A 201 -27.60 -43.91 9.29
N GLY A 202 -28.89 -43.54 9.25
CA GLY A 202 -29.61 -42.98 10.40
C GLY A 202 -29.33 -41.50 10.67
N GLY A 203 -28.62 -40.80 9.77
CA GLY A 203 -28.42 -39.36 9.80
C GLY A 203 -29.61 -38.58 9.25
N ASP A 204 -29.58 -37.28 9.40
CA ASP A 204 -30.54 -36.36 8.79
C ASP A 204 -29.86 -35.09 8.23
N THR A 205 -30.52 -34.51 7.22
CA THR A 205 -30.13 -33.23 6.65
C THR A 205 -31.22 -32.21 6.91
N VAL A 206 -30.84 -31.13 7.58
CA VAL A 206 -31.70 -29.99 7.91
C VAL A 206 -31.43 -28.87 6.94
N LEU A 207 -32.42 -28.46 6.17
CA LEU A 207 -32.40 -27.26 5.34
C LEU A 207 -33.03 -26.13 6.11
N LEU A 208 -32.29 -25.06 6.37
CA LEU A 208 -32.79 -23.86 7.05
C LEU A 208 -32.84 -22.74 6.06
N GLY A 209 -33.99 -22.12 5.81
CA GLY A 209 -34.22 -21.13 4.79
C GLY A 209 -33.60 -19.77 5.05
N SER A 210 -33.12 -19.50 6.27
CA SER A 210 -32.42 -18.27 6.62
C SER A 210 -31.36 -18.51 7.70
N GLU A 211 -30.25 -17.84 7.61
CA GLU A 211 -29.17 -17.84 8.62
C GLU A 211 -29.50 -17.00 9.86
N THR A 212 -30.59 -16.23 9.82
CA THR A 212 -30.92 -15.17 10.79
C THR A 212 -30.93 -15.68 12.24
N ILE A 213 -31.36 -16.91 12.49
CA ILE A 213 -31.41 -17.48 13.85
C ILE A 213 -30.04 -17.67 14.51
N LEU A 214 -28.95 -17.62 13.74
CA LEU A 214 -27.58 -17.77 14.25
C LEU A 214 -26.87 -16.44 14.49
N LEU A 215 -27.43 -15.32 14.01
CA LEU A 215 -26.80 -14.01 14.13
C LEU A 215 -26.92 -13.45 15.54
N ASN A 216 -25.82 -12.95 16.12
CA ASN A 216 -25.81 -12.36 17.47
C ASN A 216 -26.92 -11.33 17.67
N LYS A 217 -27.14 -10.42 16.68
CA LYS A 217 -28.18 -9.37 16.74
C LYS A 217 -29.60 -9.88 16.73
N LYS A 218 -29.83 -11.15 16.37
CA LYS A 218 -31.18 -11.75 16.23
C LYS A 218 -31.42 -12.96 17.13
N LEU A 219 -30.39 -13.44 17.79
CA LEU A 219 -30.47 -14.65 18.60
C LEU A 219 -31.50 -14.55 19.72
N ALA A 220 -31.61 -13.39 20.38
CA ALA A 220 -32.54 -13.13 21.45
C ALA A 220 -33.99 -12.85 20.97
N SER A 221 -34.22 -12.80 19.65
CA SER A 221 -35.54 -12.52 19.08
C SER A 221 -36.33 -13.81 18.96
N GLU A 222 -37.63 -13.80 19.32
CA GLU A 222 -38.53 -14.95 19.19
C GLU A 222 -37.90 -16.23 19.78
N GLY A 223 -38.15 -17.36 19.18
CA GLY A 223 -37.55 -18.65 19.56
C GLY A 223 -36.23 -19.00 18.90
N ASN A 224 -35.51 -18.01 18.32
CA ASN A 224 -34.31 -18.23 17.53
C ASN A 224 -33.22 -18.98 18.30
N ALA A 225 -32.95 -18.60 19.56
CA ALA A 225 -31.93 -19.24 20.38
C ALA A 225 -32.33 -20.72 20.67
N SER A 226 -33.62 -20.97 21.02
CA SER A 226 -34.11 -22.31 21.28
C SER A 226 -33.97 -23.22 20.05
N LEU A 227 -34.39 -22.72 18.88
CA LEU A 227 -34.29 -23.47 17.63
C LEU A 227 -32.83 -23.77 17.26
N ALA A 228 -31.97 -22.74 17.28
CA ALA A 228 -30.53 -22.86 16.95
C ALA A 228 -29.86 -23.93 17.87
N LEU A 229 -30.08 -23.83 19.17
CA LEU A 229 -29.47 -24.74 20.15
C LEU A 229 -29.95 -26.18 19.99
N GLN A 230 -31.22 -26.40 19.64
CA GLN A 230 -31.75 -27.75 19.45
C GLN A 230 -31.34 -28.36 18.11
N LEU A 231 -31.20 -27.53 17.04
CA LEU A 231 -30.73 -28.04 15.76
C LEU A 231 -29.22 -28.34 15.79
N LEU A 232 -28.41 -27.46 16.34
CA LEU A 232 -26.96 -27.59 16.34
C LEU A 232 -26.43 -28.43 17.50
N GLY A 233 -27.12 -28.43 18.64
CA GLY A 233 -26.73 -29.18 19.83
C GLY A 233 -27.41 -30.57 19.92
N SER A 234 -27.89 -31.12 18.81
CA SER A 234 -28.48 -32.45 18.78
C SER A 234 -27.48 -33.61 18.94
N ARG A 235 -26.19 -33.31 18.75
CA ARG A 235 -25.05 -34.21 18.91
C ARG A 235 -24.02 -33.58 19.83
N PRO A 236 -23.12 -34.34 20.48
CA PRO A 236 -22.12 -33.82 21.39
C PRO A 236 -21.04 -32.96 20.66
N ASP A 237 -20.78 -33.23 19.38
CA ASP A 237 -19.81 -32.53 18.61
C ASP A 237 -20.43 -31.70 17.49
N LEU A 238 -19.99 -30.46 17.33
CA LEU A 238 -20.40 -29.54 16.26
C LEU A 238 -19.20 -29.17 15.41
N VAL A 239 -19.23 -29.53 14.14
CA VAL A 239 -18.30 -29.05 13.13
C VAL A 239 -18.90 -27.83 12.45
N TRP A 240 -18.33 -26.67 12.73
CA TRP A 240 -18.77 -25.39 12.15
C TRP A 240 -17.93 -25.07 10.93
N TYR A 241 -18.48 -25.37 9.75
CA TYR A 241 -17.78 -25.12 8.50
C TYR A 241 -18.13 -23.74 7.94
N LEU A 242 -17.08 -22.92 7.77
CA LEU A 242 -17.10 -21.58 7.17
C LEU A 242 -16.43 -21.66 5.79
N PRO A 243 -17.18 -21.88 4.70
CA PRO A 243 -16.62 -21.89 3.36
C PRO A 243 -15.92 -20.59 3.03
N SER A 244 -14.74 -20.67 2.43
CA SER A 244 -13.93 -19.54 1.99
C SER A 244 -13.87 -19.47 0.46
N LEU A 245 -13.51 -18.31 -0.08
CA LEU A 245 -13.26 -18.19 -1.51
C LEU A 245 -12.10 -19.09 -1.99
N ALA A 246 -11.23 -19.51 -1.07
CA ALA A 246 -10.18 -20.49 -1.39
C ALA A 246 -10.74 -21.87 -1.69
N ASP A 247 -11.82 -22.30 -1.01
CA ASP A 247 -12.52 -23.57 -1.31
C ASP A 247 -13.15 -23.60 -2.70
N ALA A 248 -13.60 -22.43 -3.21
CA ALA A 248 -14.10 -22.31 -4.57
C ALA A 248 -12.99 -22.38 -5.64
N GLN A 249 -11.72 -22.21 -5.24
CA GLN A 249 -10.55 -22.15 -6.12
C GLN A 249 -9.76 -23.46 -6.16
N ASP A 250 -10.02 -24.42 -5.27
CA ASP A 250 -9.35 -25.74 -5.23
C ASP A 250 -9.60 -26.59 -6.51
N GLU A 251 -10.45 -26.13 -7.42
CA GLU A 251 -10.71 -26.75 -8.74
C GLU A 251 -9.80 -26.22 -9.85
N ALA A 252 -9.14 -25.09 -9.67
CA ALA A 252 -8.15 -24.65 -10.61
C ALA A 252 -6.82 -25.37 -10.30
N PRO A 253 -6.18 -26.04 -11.29
CA PRO A 253 -4.81 -26.48 -11.12
C PRO A 253 -4.03 -25.26 -10.64
N ALA A 254 -3.15 -25.44 -9.62
CA ALA A 254 -2.38 -24.38 -9.00
C ALA A 254 -1.68 -23.53 -10.09
N ARG A 255 -2.43 -22.57 -10.64
CA ARG A 255 -1.82 -21.46 -11.34
C ARG A 255 -1.21 -20.65 -10.22
N GLU A 256 0.09 -20.45 -10.28
CA GLU A 256 0.76 -19.41 -9.52
C GLU A 256 -0.11 -18.16 -9.67
N GLN A 257 -0.91 -17.88 -8.64
CA GLN A 257 -1.77 -16.70 -8.65
C GLN A 257 -0.82 -15.52 -8.55
N ASP A 258 -0.64 -14.86 -9.67
CA ASP A 258 0.14 -13.63 -9.73
C ASP A 258 -0.53 -12.64 -8.76
N PHE A 259 0.27 -11.93 -7.97
CA PHE A 259 -0.23 -10.91 -7.02
C PHE A 259 -1.24 -9.96 -7.69
N LEU A 260 -1.18 -9.81 -9.01
CA LEU A 260 -2.10 -9.01 -9.83
C LEU A 260 -3.50 -9.62 -9.94
N ASP A 261 -3.66 -10.94 -9.79
CA ASP A 261 -4.97 -11.62 -9.84
C ASP A 261 -5.79 -11.42 -8.55
N LEU A 262 -5.12 -11.06 -7.45
CA LEU A 262 -5.75 -10.69 -6.18
C LEU A 262 -6.39 -9.30 -6.20
N LEU A 263 -6.08 -8.48 -7.21
CA LEU A 263 -6.65 -7.15 -7.37
C LEU A 263 -8.07 -7.25 -7.93
N PRO A 264 -9.07 -6.63 -7.28
CA PRO A 264 -10.43 -6.56 -7.83
C PRO A 264 -10.40 -6.08 -9.28
N ARG A 265 -11.18 -6.70 -10.17
CA ARG A 265 -11.18 -6.41 -11.62
C ARG A 265 -11.35 -4.92 -12.00
N GLY A 266 -11.84 -4.10 -11.06
CA GLY A 266 -11.92 -2.65 -11.23
C GLY A 266 -10.60 -1.90 -11.04
N TRP A 267 -9.64 -2.46 -10.27
CA TRP A 267 -8.39 -1.78 -9.93
C TRP A 267 -7.45 -1.64 -11.12
N SER A 268 -7.40 -2.62 -12.00
CA SER A 268 -6.59 -2.54 -13.23
C SER A 268 -7.05 -1.39 -14.13
N ARG A 269 -8.36 -1.18 -14.24
CA ARG A 269 -8.94 -0.06 -15.01
C ARG A 269 -8.69 1.28 -14.32
N ALA A 270 -8.83 1.34 -12.99
CA ALA A 270 -8.55 2.54 -12.20
C ALA A 270 -7.07 2.94 -12.28
N LEU A 271 -6.14 1.99 -12.17
CA LEU A 271 -4.71 2.22 -12.32
C LEU A 271 -4.35 2.68 -13.75
N LEU A 272 -4.96 2.09 -14.78
CA LEU A 272 -4.78 2.53 -16.16
C LEU A 272 -5.28 3.96 -16.36
N GLN A 273 -6.44 4.32 -15.81
CA GLN A 273 -6.97 5.68 -15.87
C GLN A 273 -6.06 6.68 -15.13
N LEU A 274 -5.55 6.29 -13.96
CA LEU A 274 -4.62 7.12 -13.19
C LEU A 274 -3.31 7.33 -13.95
N PHE A 275 -2.78 6.29 -14.58
CA PHE A 275 -1.58 6.35 -15.42
C PHE A 275 -1.80 7.28 -16.63
N LEU A 276 -2.93 7.14 -17.33
CA LEU A 276 -3.29 8.01 -18.45
C LEU A 276 -3.45 9.47 -18.00
N ALA A 277 -4.12 9.70 -16.87
CA ALA A 277 -4.27 11.05 -16.31
C ALA A 277 -2.91 11.66 -15.93
N ALA A 278 -2.03 10.88 -15.31
CA ALA A 278 -0.67 11.32 -14.97
C ALA A 278 0.17 11.61 -16.22
N ALA A 279 0.09 10.76 -17.25
CA ALA A 279 0.78 10.97 -18.53
C ALA A 279 0.28 12.23 -19.24
N LEU A 280 -1.03 12.45 -19.29
CA LEU A 280 -1.63 13.68 -19.87
C LEU A 280 -1.23 14.91 -19.07
N ALA A 281 -1.22 14.85 -17.75
CA ALA A 281 -0.76 15.94 -16.89
C ALA A 281 0.73 16.24 -17.09
N ALA A 282 1.57 15.22 -17.25
CA ALA A 282 2.99 15.36 -17.56
C ALA A 282 3.21 16.00 -18.94
N LEU A 283 2.47 15.55 -19.97
CA LEU A 283 2.50 16.12 -21.31
C LEU A 283 2.01 17.58 -21.32
N TRP A 284 0.94 17.87 -20.58
CA TRP A 284 0.44 19.24 -20.45
C TRP A 284 1.45 20.15 -19.75
N ARG A 285 2.12 19.64 -18.71
CA ARG A 285 3.18 20.36 -18.01
C ARG A 285 4.44 20.50 -18.88
N ALA A 286 4.81 19.50 -19.66
CA ALA A 286 5.93 19.54 -20.58
C ALA A 286 5.74 20.60 -21.68
N ARG A 287 4.52 20.83 -22.14
CA ARG A 287 4.20 21.92 -23.07
C ARG A 287 4.41 23.32 -22.50
N ARG A 288 4.43 23.47 -21.15
CA ARG A 288 4.72 24.75 -20.47
C ARG A 288 6.22 25.01 -20.27
N LEU A 289 7.05 23.99 -20.44
CA LEU A 289 8.49 24.15 -20.56
C LEU A 289 8.71 24.51 -22.03
N GLY A 290 8.76 25.82 -22.33
CA GLY A 290 9.14 26.30 -23.65
C GLY A 290 10.50 25.72 -24.08
N PRO A 291 10.87 25.78 -25.37
CA PRO A 291 12.17 25.31 -25.81
C PRO A 291 13.23 25.99 -24.94
N LEU A 292 14.24 25.21 -24.48
CA LEU A 292 15.42 25.71 -23.79
C LEU A 292 16.09 26.68 -24.77
N VAL A 293 15.73 27.96 -24.70
CA VAL A 293 16.43 29.01 -25.38
C VAL A 293 17.73 29.14 -24.60
N THR A 294 18.84 28.72 -25.21
CA THR A 294 20.16 29.09 -24.75
C THR A 294 20.22 30.60 -24.86
N GLU A 295 20.08 31.29 -23.73
CA GLU A 295 20.27 32.73 -23.66
C GLU A 295 21.72 32.98 -24.11
N LYS A 296 21.93 33.53 -25.32
CA LYS A 296 23.19 34.11 -25.69
C LYS A 296 23.34 35.31 -24.79
N LEU A 297 24.16 35.18 -23.73
CA LEU A 297 24.55 36.30 -22.89
C LEU A 297 25.09 37.41 -23.83
N PRO A 298 24.47 38.59 -23.91
CA PRO A 298 24.82 39.61 -24.90
C PRO A 298 26.13 40.33 -24.55
N VAL A 299 26.81 39.93 -23.48
CA VAL A 299 28.02 40.60 -23.00
C VAL A 299 29.16 39.58 -22.90
N ALA A 300 30.05 39.59 -23.89
CA ALA A 300 31.37 39.03 -23.70
C ALA A 300 32.12 40.00 -22.76
N ILE A 301 32.13 39.69 -21.45
CA ILE A 301 32.92 40.41 -20.46
C ILE A 301 34.39 40.18 -20.85
N ARG A 302 35.11 41.24 -21.28
CA ARG A 302 36.53 41.14 -21.57
C ARG A 302 37.25 40.71 -20.28
N ALA A 303 38.20 39.79 -20.38
CA ALA A 303 38.95 39.31 -19.22
C ALA A 303 39.60 40.47 -18.42
N SER A 304 39.90 41.56 -19.09
CA SER A 304 40.40 42.81 -18.50
C SER A 304 39.40 43.47 -17.53
N GLU A 305 38.08 43.39 -17.79
CA GLU A 305 37.08 44.03 -16.92
C GLU A 305 36.94 43.27 -15.57
N THR A 306 37.11 41.95 -15.56
CA THR A 306 37.08 41.14 -14.33
C THR A 306 38.31 41.41 -13.46
N THR A 307 39.49 41.60 -14.07
CA THR A 307 40.72 41.92 -13.33
C THR A 307 40.69 43.37 -12.81
N GLU A 308 40.18 44.30 -13.58
CA GLU A 308 40.01 45.69 -13.15
C GLU A 308 38.97 45.81 -12.01
N GLY A 309 37.88 45.10 -12.11
CA GLY A 309 36.87 45.03 -11.05
C GLY A 309 37.44 44.49 -9.74
N ARG A 310 38.27 43.44 -9.79
CA ARG A 310 38.96 42.89 -8.59
C ARG A 310 39.97 43.89 -8.03
N ALA A 311 40.73 44.54 -8.87
CA ALA A 311 41.71 45.54 -8.43
C ALA A 311 41.03 46.72 -7.71
N ARG A 312 39.90 47.20 -8.21
CA ARG A 312 39.07 48.23 -7.55
C ARG A 312 38.52 47.76 -6.20
N LEU A 313 38.09 46.51 -6.08
CA LEU A 313 37.61 45.93 -4.81
C LEU A 313 38.73 45.82 -3.77
N TYR A 314 39.93 45.33 -4.16
CA TYR A 314 41.08 45.27 -3.25
C TYR A 314 41.52 46.65 -2.79
N ARG A 315 41.53 47.63 -3.67
CA ARG A 315 41.86 49.03 -3.32
C ARG A 315 40.80 49.61 -2.35
N LYS A 316 39.51 49.40 -2.62
CA LYS A 316 38.44 49.92 -1.77
C LYS A 316 38.43 49.27 -0.37
N ALA A 317 38.86 48.03 -0.26
CA ALA A 317 38.96 47.29 0.97
C ALA A 317 40.30 47.48 1.69
N ASP A 318 41.23 48.25 1.14
CA ASP A 318 42.61 48.43 1.63
C ASP A 318 43.38 47.11 1.86
N ALA A 319 43.01 46.07 1.07
CA ALA A 319 43.45 44.67 1.25
C ALA A 319 44.75 44.39 0.44
N ARG A 320 45.81 45.18 0.67
CA ARG A 320 47.13 45.01 0.04
C ARG A 320 47.78 43.69 0.35
N ASP A 321 47.61 43.22 1.60
CA ASP A 321 48.09 41.95 2.06
C ASP A 321 47.51 40.76 1.27
N ARG A 322 46.23 40.81 1.02
CA ARG A 322 45.53 39.80 0.22
C ARG A 322 45.96 39.81 -1.24
N ALA A 323 46.11 41.02 -1.80
CA ALA A 323 46.57 41.19 -3.19
C ALA A 323 48.02 40.68 -3.37
N ALA A 324 48.95 41.04 -2.47
CA ALA A 324 50.32 40.53 -2.49
C ALA A 324 50.39 39.01 -2.32
N THR A 325 49.58 38.42 -1.43
CA THR A 325 49.51 36.97 -1.22
C THR A 325 49.09 36.26 -2.49
N VAL A 326 48.04 36.74 -3.18
CA VAL A 326 47.55 36.14 -4.42
C VAL A 326 48.56 36.29 -5.56
N LEU A 327 49.21 37.46 -5.72
CA LEU A 327 50.23 37.67 -6.74
C LEU A 327 51.42 36.74 -6.55
N ARG A 328 51.95 36.65 -5.33
CA ARG A 328 53.05 35.74 -4.99
C ARG A 328 52.69 34.28 -5.18
N ALA A 329 51.49 33.86 -4.77
CA ALA A 329 51.04 32.47 -4.95
C ALA A 329 51.02 32.12 -6.44
N ALA A 330 50.38 32.95 -7.26
CA ALA A 330 50.31 32.74 -8.71
C ALA A 330 51.71 32.75 -9.37
N ALA A 331 52.62 33.62 -8.96
CA ALA A 331 54.00 33.64 -9.45
C ALA A 331 54.77 32.37 -9.08
N ARG A 332 54.64 31.87 -7.83
CA ARG A 332 55.27 30.63 -7.40
C ARG A 332 54.76 29.40 -8.18
N GLU A 333 53.46 29.30 -8.43
CA GLU A 333 52.90 28.23 -9.25
C GLU A 333 53.43 28.27 -10.70
N ARG A 334 53.51 29.46 -11.31
CA ARG A 334 54.04 29.58 -12.65
C ARG A 334 55.54 29.30 -12.73
N LEU A 335 56.32 29.79 -11.78
CA LEU A 335 57.75 29.49 -11.67
C LEU A 335 58.03 28.03 -11.41
N ALA A 336 57.25 27.36 -10.55
CA ALA A 336 57.35 25.92 -10.31
C ALA A 336 57.16 25.14 -11.60
N ALA A 337 56.14 25.50 -12.41
CA ALA A 337 55.91 24.86 -13.69
C ALA A 337 57.06 25.07 -14.68
N LEU A 338 57.66 26.26 -14.71
CA LEU A 338 58.81 26.59 -15.58
C LEU A 338 60.11 25.90 -15.18
N THR A 339 60.31 25.66 -13.87
CA THR A 339 61.52 25.04 -13.32
C THR A 339 61.41 23.55 -13.07
N GLY A 340 60.24 22.93 -13.34
CA GLY A 340 59.99 21.51 -13.15
C GLY A 340 59.77 21.07 -11.68
N VAL A 341 59.48 22.03 -10.78
CA VAL A 341 59.11 21.73 -9.38
C VAL A 341 57.67 21.22 -9.33
N PRO A 342 57.37 20.11 -8.62
CA PRO A 342 56.02 19.61 -8.51
C PRO A 342 55.06 20.66 -7.91
N PRO A 343 53.79 20.76 -8.37
CA PRO A 343 52.83 21.77 -7.88
C PRO A 343 52.63 21.71 -6.35
N THR A 344 52.74 20.52 -5.73
CA THR A 344 52.64 20.35 -4.29
C THR A 344 53.76 21.02 -3.49
N GLN A 345 54.92 21.28 -4.14
CA GLN A 345 56.09 21.91 -3.56
C GLN A 345 56.30 23.39 -4.03
N ALA A 346 55.35 23.89 -4.84
CA ALA A 346 55.45 25.26 -5.35
C ALA A 346 55.46 26.33 -4.24
N HIS A 347 54.96 26.00 -3.07
CA HIS A 347 54.86 26.92 -1.93
C HIS A 347 55.95 26.67 -0.89
N ASP A 348 56.82 25.70 -1.12
CA ASP A 348 57.95 25.39 -0.24
C ASP A 348 59.20 26.19 -0.68
N PRO A 349 59.69 27.12 0.16
CA PRO A 349 60.91 27.87 -0.12
C PRO A 349 62.15 26.99 -0.40
N ALA A 350 62.24 25.85 0.32
CA ALA A 350 63.40 24.96 0.21
C ALA A 350 63.45 24.24 -1.17
N ALA A 351 62.31 24.03 -1.81
CA ALA A 351 62.23 23.40 -3.11
C ALA A 351 62.26 24.44 -4.27
N LEU A 352 61.57 25.57 -4.11
CA LEU A 352 61.41 26.52 -5.21
C LEU A 352 62.60 27.46 -5.39
N LEU A 353 63.20 27.99 -4.29
CA LEU A 353 64.28 28.97 -4.41
C LEU A 353 65.53 28.43 -5.12
N PRO A 354 66.05 27.20 -4.83
CA PRO A 354 67.16 26.63 -5.55
C PRO A 354 66.86 26.38 -7.04
N ALA A 355 65.65 25.90 -7.34
CA ALA A 355 65.26 25.61 -8.71
C ALA A 355 65.17 26.88 -9.57
N VAL A 356 64.66 27.98 -9.01
CA VAL A 356 64.61 29.27 -9.71
C VAL A 356 66.00 29.91 -9.82
N SER A 357 66.84 29.84 -8.75
CA SER A 357 68.17 30.44 -8.79
C SER A 357 69.10 29.82 -9.85
N THR A 358 68.95 28.52 -10.16
CA THR A 358 69.73 27.87 -11.23
C THR A 358 69.41 28.36 -12.64
N ARG A 359 68.29 29.07 -12.81
CA ARG A 359 67.84 29.61 -14.09
C ARG A 359 68.14 31.12 -14.24
N LEU A 360 68.66 31.78 -13.22
CA LEU A 360 68.93 33.16 -13.24
C LEU A 360 70.42 33.42 -13.60
N THR A 361 70.71 34.33 -14.49
CA THR A 361 72.04 34.64 -15.00
C THR A 361 72.86 35.50 -14.00
N GLU A 362 72.19 36.31 -13.20
CA GLU A 362 72.81 37.11 -12.11
C GLU A 362 72.05 36.84 -10.80
N GLY A 363 72.82 36.63 -9.70
CA GLY A 363 72.24 36.32 -8.40
C GLY A 363 71.34 37.45 -7.90
N HIS A 364 70.05 37.23 -7.94
CA HIS A 364 69.06 38.10 -7.29
C HIS A 364 69.19 37.96 -5.79
N GLN A 365 69.82 38.93 -5.16
CA GLN A 365 70.11 38.92 -3.71
C GLN A 365 68.85 38.92 -2.83
N ASP A 366 67.66 39.11 -3.41
CA ASP A 366 66.39 39.20 -2.69
C ASP A 366 65.28 38.26 -3.19
N LEU A 367 65.60 37.13 -3.88
CA LEU A 367 64.64 36.20 -4.40
C LEU A 367 63.67 35.67 -3.31
N ALA A 368 64.21 35.38 -2.13
CA ALA A 368 63.38 34.92 -1.01
C ALA A 368 62.41 36.02 -0.52
N ALA A 369 62.87 37.27 -0.45
CA ALA A 369 61.99 38.36 -0.04
C ALA A 369 60.92 38.68 -1.10
N LEU A 370 61.24 38.52 -2.40
CA LEU A 370 60.28 38.73 -3.50
C LEU A 370 59.15 37.66 -3.48
N LEU A 371 59.51 36.40 -3.34
CA LEU A 371 58.54 35.29 -3.43
C LEU A 371 57.85 34.97 -2.11
N PHE A 372 58.50 35.17 -0.96
CA PHE A 372 58.05 34.77 0.36
C PHE A 372 58.10 35.86 1.43
N GLY A 373 58.48 37.07 1.07
CA GLY A 373 58.66 38.21 1.97
C GLY A 373 57.38 38.79 2.58
N THR A 374 57.55 39.86 3.36
CA THR A 374 56.49 40.59 4.05
C THR A 374 55.56 41.33 3.13
N THR A 375 54.40 41.71 3.61
CA THR A 375 53.37 42.45 2.88
C THR A 375 53.83 43.88 2.58
N PRO A 376 53.57 44.40 1.33
CA PRO A 376 53.88 45.79 1.01
C PRO A 376 52.96 46.75 1.78
N THR A 377 53.55 47.83 2.31
CA THR A 377 52.82 48.80 3.15
C THR A 377 52.16 49.91 2.34
N THR A 378 52.52 50.07 1.09
CA THR A 378 51.99 51.13 0.19
C THR A 378 51.54 50.57 -1.15
N ASP A 379 50.64 51.24 -1.83
CA ASP A 379 50.17 50.86 -3.17
C ASP A 379 51.31 50.85 -4.20
N ALA A 380 52.23 51.78 -4.09
CA ALA A 380 53.46 51.88 -4.95
C ALA A 380 54.34 50.63 -4.76
N ALA A 381 54.52 50.18 -3.50
CA ALA A 381 55.28 48.98 -3.21
C ALA A 381 54.56 47.66 -3.68
N LEU A 382 53.24 47.64 -3.71
CA LEU A 382 52.47 46.55 -4.29
C LEU A 382 52.58 46.42 -5.78
N VAL A 383 52.59 47.62 -6.50
CA VAL A 383 52.83 47.69 -7.94
C VAL A 383 54.23 47.22 -8.25
N ALA A 384 55.27 47.78 -7.56
CA ALA A 384 56.63 47.33 -7.72
C ALA A 384 56.83 45.83 -7.48
N LEU A 385 56.14 45.25 -6.51
CA LEU A 385 56.13 43.79 -6.29
C LEU A 385 55.59 43.03 -7.53
N ALA A 386 54.48 43.48 -8.13
CA ALA A 386 53.95 42.88 -9.33
C ALA A 386 54.93 42.98 -10.53
N ASP A 387 55.51 44.12 -10.74
CA ASP A 387 56.45 44.33 -11.81
C ASP A 387 57.76 43.50 -11.68
N HIS A 388 58.25 43.31 -10.43
CA HIS A 388 59.42 42.49 -10.17
C HIS A 388 59.07 40.98 -10.32
N LEU A 389 57.87 40.53 -9.93
CA LEU A 389 57.40 39.16 -10.16
C LEU A 389 57.26 38.84 -11.65
N ASP A 390 56.70 39.76 -12.44
CA ASP A 390 56.57 39.60 -13.89
C ASP A 390 57.96 39.67 -14.60
N ALA A 391 58.91 40.43 -14.09
CA ALA A 391 60.28 40.46 -14.60
C ALA A 391 60.97 39.13 -14.35
N LEU A 392 60.88 38.60 -13.13
CA LEU A 392 61.44 37.33 -12.76
C LEU A 392 60.86 36.14 -13.58
N GLU A 393 59.56 36.13 -13.81
CA GLU A 393 58.94 35.11 -14.67
C GLU A 393 59.42 35.18 -16.12
N ARG A 394 59.61 36.38 -16.67
CA ARG A 394 60.18 36.58 -18.05
C ARG A 394 61.59 36.06 -18.13
N GLU A 395 62.43 36.34 -17.12
CA GLU A 395 63.84 35.96 -17.10
C GLU A 395 63.98 34.42 -17.03
N VAL A 396 63.23 33.76 -16.09
CA VAL A 396 63.20 32.28 -15.98
C VAL A 396 62.63 31.60 -17.22
N ARG A 397 61.76 32.26 -17.98
CA ARG A 397 61.20 31.71 -19.22
C ARG A 397 62.18 31.76 -20.36
N THR A 398 63.12 32.74 -20.40
CA THR A 398 64.06 32.94 -21.47
C THR A 398 65.43 32.30 -21.22
N SER A 399 65.71 31.88 -20.05
CA SER A 399 66.90 31.11 -19.66
C SER A 399 66.66 29.60 -19.86
#